data_275b5b95b4f49ef37bf93edd4841f216
#
_entry.id   275b5b95b4f49ef37bf93edd4841f216
#
_cell.length_a   1.000
_cell.length_b   1.000
_cell.length_c   1.000
_cell.angle_alpha   90.00
_cell.angle_beta   90.00
_cell.angle_gamma   90.00
#
_symmetry.space_group_name_H-M   'P 1'
#
loop_
_entity.id
_entity.type
_entity.pdbx_description
1 polymer ?
#
loop_
_entity_poly.entity_id
_entity_poly.type
_entity_poly.pdbx_seq_one_letter_code
_entity_poly.pdbx_strand_id
1 'polypeptide(L)'
;IQEAIDLVDLTGFEKVYPRQLSGGMKQRVGLARALVAEPRILLMDEPFGAVDALTREVMRDELERIILATGKTVVFITHSVDEAILLGERVVVMTTRPGRIRQIESIPLDRPRYGYDARGTKEFIEIREHIWGLLSVDAEEHARGTPEGD
;
A
#
# COMPACT_ATOMS: atom_id res chain seq x y z
N ILE A 1 2.22 -20.64 12.86
CA ILE A 1 2.06 -20.79 11.39
C ILE A 1 0.59 -20.81 11.02
N GLN A 2 -0.25 -21.67 11.67
CA GLN A 2 -1.67 -21.75 11.34
C GLN A 2 -2.37 -20.40 11.48
N GLU A 3 -2.16 -19.69 12.57
CA GLU A 3 -2.71 -18.34 12.79
C GLU A 3 -2.40 -17.36 11.64
N ALA A 4 -1.20 -17.43 11.06
CA ALA A 4 -0.83 -16.58 9.93
C ALA A 4 -1.54 -17.01 8.64
N ILE A 5 -1.81 -18.31 8.45
CA ILE A 5 -2.58 -18.84 7.32
C ILE A 5 -4.04 -18.41 7.42
N ASP A 6 -4.61 -18.51 8.62
CA ASP A 6 -6.01 -18.14 8.90
C ASP A 6 -6.18 -16.62 8.73
N LEU A 7 -5.20 -15.83 9.21
CA LEU A 7 -5.22 -14.37 9.12
C LEU A 7 -5.22 -13.83 7.67
N VAL A 8 -4.60 -14.57 6.76
CA VAL A 8 -4.55 -14.22 5.33
C VAL A 8 -5.56 -14.99 4.48
N ASP A 9 -6.53 -15.66 5.11
CA ASP A 9 -7.59 -16.42 4.45
C ASP A 9 -7.07 -17.47 3.43
N LEU A 10 -6.08 -18.24 3.87
CA LEU A 10 -5.50 -19.36 3.11
C LEU A 10 -5.77 -20.73 3.76
N THR A 11 -6.67 -20.80 4.74
CA THR A 11 -7.10 -22.05 5.37
C THR A 11 -7.68 -22.99 4.33
N GLY A 12 -7.20 -24.24 4.32
CA GLY A 12 -7.55 -25.27 3.33
C GLY A 12 -6.62 -25.32 2.11
N PHE A 13 -5.67 -24.36 1.98
CA PHE A 13 -4.70 -24.34 0.88
C PHE A 13 -3.27 -24.69 1.32
N GLU A 14 -3.08 -25.19 2.55
CA GLU A 14 -1.76 -25.44 3.16
C GLU A 14 -0.92 -26.46 2.39
N LYS A 15 -1.58 -27.38 1.67
CA LYS A 15 -0.94 -28.44 0.89
C LYS A 15 -0.86 -28.17 -0.61
N VAL A 16 -1.36 -27.00 -1.04
CA VAL A 16 -1.37 -26.63 -2.45
C VAL A 16 0.01 -26.10 -2.87
N TYR A 17 0.53 -26.58 -4.00
CA TYR A 17 1.82 -26.14 -4.51
C TYR A 17 1.72 -24.69 -5.03
N PRO A 18 2.81 -23.89 -4.91
CA PRO A 18 2.83 -22.48 -5.36
C PRO A 18 2.40 -22.26 -6.82
N ARG A 19 2.67 -23.21 -7.70
CA ARG A 19 2.25 -23.17 -9.13
C ARG A 19 0.74 -23.23 -9.34
N GLN A 20 0.00 -23.75 -8.37
CA GLN A 20 -1.46 -23.93 -8.42
C GLN A 20 -2.20 -22.74 -7.77
N LEU A 21 -1.48 -21.83 -7.11
CA LEU A 21 -2.03 -20.65 -6.47
C LEU A 21 -2.24 -19.54 -7.48
N SER A 22 -3.33 -18.78 -7.33
CA SER A 22 -3.56 -17.54 -8.07
C SER A 22 -2.52 -16.47 -7.70
N GLY A 23 -2.43 -15.38 -8.48
CA GLY A 23 -1.55 -14.24 -8.17
C GLY A 23 -1.83 -13.65 -6.77
N GLY A 24 -3.09 -13.42 -6.44
CA GLY A 24 -3.50 -12.94 -5.13
C GLY A 24 -3.15 -13.92 -3.99
N MET A 25 -3.39 -15.22 -4.18
CA MET A 25 -3.01 -16.22 -3.19
C MET A 25 -1.50 -16.27 -2.95
N LYS A 26 -0.68 -16.12 -3.99
CA LYS A 26 0.79 -16.04 -3.84
C LYS A 26 1.21 -14.84 -3.00
N GLN A 27 0.56 -13.69 -3.17
CA GLN A 27 0.84 -12.51 -2.34
C GLN A 27 0.42 -12.71 -0.89
N ARG A 28 -0.74 -13.31 -0.65
CA ARG A 28 -1.19 -13.69 0.71
C ARG A 28 -0.19 -14.65 1.38
N VAL A 29 0.37 -15.60 0.63
CA VAL A 29 1.47 -16.46 1.13
C VAL A 29 2.69 -15.62 1.51
N GLY A 30 3.06 -14.64 0.69
CA GLY A 30 4.15 -13.70 0.99
C GLY A 30 3.91 -12.94 2.30
N LEU A 31 2.68 -12.45 2.50
CA LEU A 31 2.27 -11.76 3.71
C LEU A 31 2.27 -12.69 4.93
N ALA A 32 1.71 -13.91 4.81
CA ALA A 32 1.74 -14.90 5.88
C ALA A 32 3.17 -15.23 6.32
N ARG A 33 4.08 -15.41 5.36
CA ARG A 33 5.51 -15.66 5.64
C ARG A 33 6.15 -14.52 6.42
N ALA A 34 5.84 -13.27 6.07
CA ALA A 34 6.34 -12.10 6.79
C ALA A 34 5.77 -12.04 8.22
N LEU A 35 4.49 -12.38 8.40
CA LEU A 35 3.83 -12.36 9.70
C LEU A 35 4.30 -13.46 10.66
N VAL A 36 4.63 -14.66 10.14
CA VAL A 36 5.15 -15.78 10.96
C VAL A 36 6.44 -15.42 11.70
N ALA A 37 7.24 -14.51 11.16
CA ALA A 37 8.45 -14.02 11.83
C ALA A 37 8.16 -13.09 13.01
N GLU A 38 6.89 -12.78 13.29
CA GLU A 38 6.42 -11.85 14.32
C GLU A 38 7.17 -10.50 14.34
N PRO A 39 7.37 -9.86 13.19
CA PRO A 39 8.12 -8.63 13.11
C PRO A 39 7.38 -7.50 13.82
N ARG A 40 8.12 -6.52 14.36
CA ARG A 40 7.55 -5.27 14.85
C ARG A 40 7.20 -4.31 13.74
N ILE A 41 7.93 -4.38 12.62
CA ILE A 41 7.77 -3.53 11.44
C ILE A 41 7.68 -4.42 10.21
N LEU A 42 6.67 -4.19 9.38
CA LEU A 42 6.51 -4.81 8.06
C LEU A 42 6.93 -3.80 6.99
N LEU A 43 7.85 -4.21 6.12
CA LEU A 43 8.25 -3.44 4.94
C LEU A 43 7.60 -4.06 3.71
N MET A 44 6.84 -3.28 2.98
CA MET A 44 6.12 -3.71 1.77
C MET A 44 6.48 -2.78 0.62
N ASP A 45 7.09 -3.35 -0.43
CA ASP A 45 7.50 -2.62 -1.61
C ASP A 45 6.61 -3.04 -2.78
N GLU A 46 5.75 -2.12 -3.24
CA GLU A 46 4.79 -2.32 -4.35
C GLU A 46 4.00 -3.65 -4.27
N PRO A 47 3.40 -4.01 -3.12
CA PRO A 47 2.85 -5.35 -2.94
C PRO A 47 1.68 -5.67 -3.88
N PHE A 48 1.05 -4.66 -4.49
CA PHE A 48 -0.09 -4.83 -5.40
C PHE A 48 0.27 -4.56 -6.88
N GLY A 49 1.54 -4.34 -7.21
CA GLY A 49 1.97 -3.95 -8.55
C GLY A 49 1.64 -4.97 -9.66
N ALA A 50 1.58 -6.25 -9.32
CA ALA A 50 1.39 -7.35 -10.28
C ALA A 50 -0.05 -7.92 -10.31
N VAL A 51 -1.03 -7.30 -9.62
CA VAL A 51 -2.41 -7.79 -9.59
C VAL A 51 -3.36 -6.89 -10.36
N ASP A 52 -4.44 -7.48 -10.90
CA ASP A 52 -5.51 -6.73 -11.55
C ASP A 52 -6.26 -5.82 -10.58
N ALA A 53 -7.01 -4.84 -11.11
CA ALA A 53 -7.65 -3.80 -10.32
C ALA A 53 -8.65 -4.36 -9.29
N LEU A 54 -9.46 -5.36 -9.64
CA LEU A 54 -10.46 -5.91 -8.72
C LEU A 54 -9.80 -6.70 -7.57
N THR A 55 -8.83 -7.53 -7.90
CA THR A 55 -8.04 -8.28 -6.92
C THR A 55 -7.28 -7.33 -5.99
N ARG A 56 -6.77 -6.21 -6.53
CA ARG A 56 -6.07 -5.17 -5.76
C ARG A 56 -6.96 -4.55 -4.69
N GLU A 57 -8.22 -4.21 -5.03
CA GLU A 57 -9.19 -3.68 -4.06
C GLU A 57 -9.41 -4.65 -2.91
N VAL A 58 -9.70 -5.92 -3.21
CA VAL A 58 -9.91 -6.94 -2.21
C VAL A 58 -8.68 -7.11 -1.31
N MET A 59 -7.50 -7.15 -1.90
CA MET A 59 -6.25 -7.33 -1.15
C MET A 59 -5.89 -6.13 -0.28
N ARG A 60 -6.21 -4.92 -0.74
CA ARG A 60 -6.04 -3.71 0.06
C ARG A 60 -6.92 -3.74 1.31
N ASP A 61 -8.20 -4.04 1.14
CA ASP A 61 -9.15 -4.13 2.26
C ASP A 61 -8.72 -5.20 3.27
N GLU A 62 -8.23 -6.32 2.78
CA GLU A 62 -7.71 -7.40 3.60
C GLU A 62 -6.43 -7.02 4.33
N LEU A 63 -5.51 -6.33 3.66
CA LEU A 63 -4.31 -5.82 4.29
C LEU A 63 -4.64 -4.83 5.43
N GLU A 64 -5.60 -3.93 5.23
CA GLU A 64 -6.04 -3.03 6.29
C GLU A 64 -6.59 -3.80 7.50
N ARG A 65 -7.41 -4.84 7.28
CA ARG A 65 -7.91 -5.71 8.36
C ARG A 65 -6.76 -6.36 9.14
N ILE A 66 -5.75 -6.86 8.43
CA ILE A 66 -4.58 -7.50 9.05
C ILE A 66 -3.77 -6.48 9.86
N ILE A 67 -3.55 -5.28 9.34
CA ILE A 67 -2.86 -4.20 10.05
C ILE A 67 -3.59 -3.86 11.35
N LEU A 68 -4.91 -3.68 11.29
CA LEU A 68 -5.72 -3.36 12.45
C LEU A 68 -5.75 -4.50 13.49
N ALA A 69 -5.86 -5.74 13.03
CA ALA A 69 -5.90 -6.91 13.92
C ALA A 69 -4.56 -7.17 14.62
N THR A 70 -3.44 -6.86 13.96
CA THR A 70 -2.10 -7.16 14.48
C THR A 70 -1.44 -5.98 15.21
N GLY A 71 -1.91 -4.75 15.00
CA GLY A 71 -1.33 -3.54 15.57
C GLY A 71 0.13 -3.29 15.15
N LYS A 72 0.58 -3.88 14.05
CA LYS A 72 1.96 -3.77 13.58
C LYS A 72 2.21 -2.44 12.89
N THR A 73 3.44 -1.95 12.99
CA THR A 73 3.90 -0.83 12.17
C THR A 73 4.18 -1.32 10.77
N VAL A 74 3.62 -0.65 9.77
CA VAL A 74 3.81 -0.98 8.36
C VAL A 74 4.44 0.21 7.64
N VAL A 75 5.50 -0.05 6.88
CA VAL A 75 6.05 0.87 5.88
C VAL A 75 5.66 0.31 4.52
N PHE A 76 4.77 1.03 3.85
CA PHE A 76 4.16 0.63 2.58
C PHE A 76 4.64 1.56 1.47
N ILE A 77 5.33 1.01 0.47
CA ILE A 77 5.80 1.75 -0.69
C ILE A 77 4.84 1.47 -1.84
N THR A 78 4.32 2.53 -2.46
CA THR A 78 3.42 2.46 -3.61
C THR A 78 3.56 3.71 -4.47
N HIS A 79 3.24 3.58 -5.75
CA HIS A 79 3.05 4.69 -6.67
C HIS A 79 1.58 5.15 -6.75
N SER A 80 0.67 4.47 -6.05
CA SER A 80 -0.76 4.82 -6.01
C SER A 80 -1.06 5.75 -4.85
N VAL A 81 -1.46 6.98 -5.15
CA VAL A 81 -1.89 7.97 -4.15
C VAL A 81 -3.09 7.45 -3.36
N ASP A 82 -4.04 6.79 -4.03
CA ASP A 82 -5.22 6.22 -3.38
C ASP A 82 -4.86 5.13 -2.36
N GLU A 83 -3.94 4.23 -2.70
CA GLU A 83 -3.45 3.22 -1.75
C GLU A 83 -2.75 3.86 -0.54
N ALA A 84 -1.90 4.85 -0.79
CA ALA A 84 -1.20 5.56 0.27
C ALA A 84 -2.18 6.23 1.26
N ILE A 85 -3.25 6.85 0.75
CA ILE A 85 -4.28 7.49 1.58
C ILE A 85 -5.12 6.43 2.31
N LEU A 86 -5.54 5.36 1.63
CA LEU A 86 -6.42 4.35 2.21
C LEU A 86 -5.73 3.50 3.29
N LEU A 87 -4.46 3.19 3.12
CA LEU A 87 -3.71 2.34 4.05
C LEU A 87 -2.89 3.13 5.08
N GLY A 88 -2.43 4.34 4.74
CA GLY A 88 -1.52 5.11 5.57
C GLY A 88 -2.21 5.93 6.66
N GLU A 89 -1.59 6.06 7.82
CA GLU A 89 -1.86 7.11 8.81
C GLU A 89 -1.08 8.38 8.47
N ARG A 90 0.05 8.18 7.82
CA ARG A 90 0.91 9.25 7.28
C ARG A 90 1.40 8.86 5.90
N VAL A 91 1.42 9.81 4.99
CA VAL A 91 1.99 9.65 3.65
C VAL A 91 3.28 10.46 3.55
N VAL A 92 4.37 9.79 3.22
CA VAL A 92 5.67 10.42 2.97
C VAL A 92 5.79 10.64 1.46
N VAL A 93 5.69 11.89 1.02
CA VAL A 93 5.89 12.28 -0.38
C VAL A 93 7.38 12.47 -0.61
N MET A 94 7.91 11.79 -1.62
CA MET A 94 9.34 11.85 -1.95
C MET A 94 9.57 12.49 -3.32
N THR A 95 10.68 13.20 -3.46
CA THR A 95 11.15 13.72 -4.76
C THR A 95 11.80 12.63 -5.59
N THR A 96 11.92 12.85 -6.91
CA THR A 96 12.49 11.86 -7.84
C THR A 96 14.03 11.79 -7.75
N ARG A 97 14.76 12.78 -8.18
CA ARG A 97 16.24 12.78 -8.23
C ARG A 97 16.83 14.13 -7.80
N PRO A 98 17.55 14.18 -6.67
CA PRO A 98 17.78 13.09 -5.70
C PRO A 98 16.54 12.78 -4.88
N GLY A 99 16.35 11.50 -4.48
CA GLY A 99 15.26 11.09 -3.59
C GLY A 99 15.40 11.75 -2.22
N ARG A 100 14.45 12.61 -1.89
CA ARG A 100 14.37 13.32 -0.60
C ARG A 100 12.92 13.31 -0.12
N ILE A 101 12.70 13.42 1.17
CA ILE A 101 11.36 13.65 1.71
C ILE A 101 10.98 15.09 1.35
N ARG A 102 9.92 15.23 0.55
CA ARG A 102 9.34 16.53 0.21
C ARG A 102 8.41 16.99 1.32
N GLN A 103 7.52 16.12 1.73
CA GLN A 103 6.52 16.40 2.77
C GLN A 103 6.05 15.12 3.43
N ILE A 104 5.58 15.24 4.67
CA ILE A 104 4.90 14.17 5.40
C ILE A 104 3.50 14.66 5.71
N GLU A 105 2.49 14.00 5.14
CA GLU A 105 1.09 14.30 5.33
C GLU A 105 0.45 13.35 6.33
N SER A 106 -0.29 13.88 7.28
CA SER A 106 -1.17 13.09 8.15
C SER A 106 -2.49 12.84 7.44
N ILE A 107 -3.00 11.63 7.54
CA ILE A 107 -4.27 11.24 6.93
C ILE A 107 -5.35 11.17 8.02
N PRO A 108 -6.17 12.23 8.19
CA PRO A 108 -7.17 12.34 9.24
C PRO A 108 -8.48 11.61 8.89
N LEU A 109 -8.39 10.51 8.16
CA LEU A 109 -9.54 9.67 7.85
C LEU A 109 -9.68 8.58 8.91
N ASP A 110 -10.89 8.39 9.41
CA ASP A 110 -11.19 7.36 10.39
C ASP A 110 -10.97 5.94 9.82
N ARG A 111 -10.64 5.02 10.71
CA ARG A 111 -10.53 3.59 10.39
C ARG A 111 -11.71 2.82 10.99
N PRO A 112 -12.13 1.70 10.40
CA PRO A 112 -11.59 1.09 9.17
C PRO A 112 -12.04 1.83 7.92
N ARG A 113 -11.20 1.79 6.86
CA ARG A 113 -11.49 2.39 5.55
C ARG A 113 -11.92 1.36 4.51
N TYR A 114 -12.00 0.08 4.91
CA TYR A 114 -12.60 -0.98 4.10
C TYR A 114 -14.11 -1.08 4.33
N GLY A 115 -14.83 -1.61 3.34
CA GLY A 115 -16.27 -1.86 3.44
C GLY A 115 -17.16 -0.67 3.09
N TYR A 116 -16.59 0.48 2.77
CA TYR A 116 -17.29 1.61 2.17
C TYR A 116 -16.37 2.35 1.19
N ASP A 117 -16.95 3.10 0.28
CA ASP A 117 -16.16 3.88 -0.68
C ASP A 117 -15.65 5.19 -0.05
N ALA A 118 -14.56 5.09 0.69
CA ALA A 118 -13.89 6.25 1.27
C ALA A 118 -13.45 7.27 0.21
N ARG A 119 -13.20 6.84 -1.03
CA ARG A 119 -12.79 7.71 -2.15
C ARG A 119 -13.84 8.72 -2.56
N GLY A 120 -15.12 8.44 -2.28
CA GLY A 120 -16.24 9.34 -2.53
C GLY A 120 -16.39 10.44 -1.49
N THR A 121 -15.66 10.42 -0.40
CA THR A 121 -15.73 11.45 0.64
C THR A 121 -14.98 12.71 0.22
N LYS A 122 -15.47 13.86 0.69
CA LYS A 122 -14.85 15.16 0.41
C LYS A 122 -13.43 15.21 0.96
N GLU A 123 -13.24 14.71 2.16
CA GLU A 123 -11.97 14.68 2.84
C GLU A 123 -10.92 13.88 2.06
N PHE A 124 -11.31 12.71 1.52
CA PHE A 124 -10.42 11.92 0.68
C PHE A 124 -10.02 12.66 -0.59
N ILE A 125 -10.97 13.30 -1.26
CA ILE A 125 -10.73 14.05 -2.51
C ILE A 125 -9.75 15.19 -2.26
N GLU A 126 -9.95 15.98 -1.20
CA GLU A 126 -9.08 17.11 -0.83
C GLU A 126 -7.64 16.64 -0.54
N ILE A 127 -7.48 15.56 0.24
CA ILE A 127 -6.16 14.98 0.54
C ILE A 127 -5.49 14.48 -0.74
N ARG A 128 -6.22 13.78 -1.60
CA ARG A 128 -5.72 13.26 -2.87
C ARG A 128 -5.23 14.38 -3.79
N GLU A 129 -6.02 15.44 -3.96
CA GLU A 129 -5.66 16.58 -4.77
C GLU A 129 -4.40 17.28 -4.23
N HIS A 130 -4.32 17.43 -2.92
CA HIS A 130 -3.13 18.00 -2.27
C HIS A 130 -1.86 17.18 -2.55
N ILE A 131 -1.91 15.85 -2.34
CA ILE A 131 -0.75 14.97 -2.60
C ILE A 131 -0.39 14.99 -4.10
N TRP A 132 -1.37 14.97 -5.01
CA TRP A 132 -1.12 15.10 -6.44
C TRP A 132 -0.45 16.42 -6.79
N GLY A 133 -0.85 17.52 -6.17
CA GLY A 133 -0.19 18.82 -6.32
C GLY A 133 1.30 18.79 -5.93
N LEU A 134 1.63 18.12 -4.82
CA LEU A 134 3.02 17.94 -4.40
C LEU A 134 3.86 17.14 -5.41
N LEU A 135 3.28 16.08 -5.99
CA LEU A 135 3.94 15.23 -6.99
C LEU A 135 4.12 15.94 -8.34
N SER A 136 3.13 16.74 -8.77
CA SER A 136 3.16 17.49 -10.03
C SER A 136 4.27 18.52 -10.08
N VAL A 137 4.46 19.25 -9.00
CA VAL A 137 5.55 20.25 -8.87
C VAL A 137 6.91 19.57 -9.01
N ASP A 138 7.10 18.39 -8.41
CA ASP A 138 8.35 17.63 -8.52
C ASP A 138 8.63 17.21 -9.98
N ALA A 139 7.61 16.75 -10.70
CA ALA A 139 7.73 16.36 -12.11
C ALA A 139 8.12 17.56 -13.00
N GLU A 140 7.53 18.73 -12.78
CA GLU A 140 7.85 19.95 -13.51
C GLU A 140 9.26 20.47 -13.21
N GLU A 141 9.69 20.47 -11.95
CA GLU A 141 11.03 20.85 -11.54
C GLU A 141 12.07 19.93 -12.18
N HIS A 142 11.79 18.63 -12.25
CA HIS A 142 12.67 17.65 -12.89
C HIS A 142 12.76 17.85 -14.40
N ALA A 143 11.63 18.12 -15.07
CA ALA A 143 11.59 18.37 -16.51
C ALA A 143 12.38 19.64 -16.91
N ARG A 144 12.39 20.67 -16.06
CA ARG A 144 13.15 21.92 -16.30
C ARG A 144 14.64 21.80 -15.97
N GLY A 145 15.02 20.82 -15.14
CA GLY A 145 16.40 20.62 -14.67
C GLY A 145 17.24 19.68 -15.52
N THR A 146 16.69 19.06 -16.57
CA THR A 146 17.43 18.20 -17.48
C THR A 146 18.03 19.10 -18.58
N PRO A 147 19.35 19.38 -18.62
CA PRO A 147 19.96 20.07 -19.75
C PRO A 147 19.80 19.14 -20.98
N GLU A 148 19.26 19.68 -22.06
CA GLU A 148 19.37 19.05 -23.38
C GLU A 148 20.88 18.84 -23.63
N GLY A 149 21.30 17.58 -23.57
CA GLY A 149 22.69 17.22 -23.88
C GLY A 149 22.91 17.35 -25.40
N ASP A 150 23.88 18.16 -25.76
CA ASP A 150 24.54 18.17 -27.06
C ASP A 150 25.15 16.80 -27.38
#